data_9ba20ec87e103a58378764c5f6d465a0
#
_entry.id   9ba20ec87e103a58378764c5f6d465a0
#
_cell.length_a   1.000
_cell.length_b   1.000
_cell.length_c   1.000
_cell.angle_alpha   90.00
_cell.angle_beta   90.00
_cell.angle_gamma   90.00
#
_symmetry.space_group_name_H-M   'P 1'
#
loop_
_entity.id
_entity.type
_entity.pdbx_description
1 polymer ?
#
loop_
_entity_poly.entity_id
_entity_poly.type
_entity_poly.pdbx_seq_one_letter_code
_entity_poly.pdbx_strand_id
1 'polypeptide(L)'
;PAIFCCRREKGTVISAADLEDPGLFADMQEAGLLTLSPEGLRIEQVIGRTLLEDTEALTPITANVLDSVNQVEEEKAAAKSSADVSQAVANSATVSQSTVRTGGDGMIHIEIGKAEKFEGLKLDVPVFAGAAAPAALAAQPADEKHGEKKVIRQLIKKHIKIKDVKLGKETSIKDGVITIDKDIVKKAVNEDVLCKSLELEVIYPDKRHIYTETIMDVCPIATKVEGELGEGVTKVVDGVVFMLTGVDEDGVQVHEFGSSEGYLDEKMFFGHPGCADEGDIIIRCHAVIQRLSGMTRPGPFAAHKCQDYIIQAVRNELKDYNGEVVREEVCEDVRRSGNPRVVLIKEIMGQGAMHDNVLCPTEPCGILGGQKNVDCGNVPIMLTPNQVRDGSIHALTCIGPATKEMTRHYIREPLVEGLAADSELDLIGVVFVGSPQVNDEKLWVSERLGSMLESLDLDGVIITTEGFGNNHIDFIQHIGQAGKRGIPVVGVSFCAYQGQLVVGNEYAKAMVEENMDAGGFENDIAGCSCVTAEVAARAIQMLKNTMSGVEIKAAEKKWNNEVINANNRILGLPENKLVESGTLH
;
A
#
# COMPACT_ATOMS: atom_id res chain seq x y z
N PRO A 1 3.08 28.74 -5.50
CA PRO A 1 2.96 28.46 -6.94
C PRO A 1 2.29 27.11 -7.18
N ALA A 2 1.71 26.92 -8.38
CA ALA A 2 1.21 25.62 -8.82
C ALA A 2 2.37 24.83 -9.43
N ILE A 3 2.42 23.52 -9.11
CA ILE A 3 3.36 22.56 -9.70
C ILE A 3 2.60 21.30 -10.11
N PHE A 4 3.18 20.51 -11.01
CA PHE A 4 2.71 19.14 -11.25
C PHE A 4 3.55 18.13 -10.45
N CYS A 5 2.92 17.10 -9.95
CA CYS A 5 3.65 15.98 -9.35
C CYS A 5 4.42 15.16 -10.39
N CYS A 6 3.94 15.14 -11.63
CA CYS A 6 4.49 14.36 -12.73
C CYS A 6 4.64 15.24 -13.99
N ARG A 7 5.48 14.80 -14.92
CA ARG A 7 5.56 15.42 -16.25
C ARG A 7 4.18 15.47 -16.90
N ARG A 8 3.87 16.60 -17.54
CA ARG A 8 2.65 16.79 -18.35
C ARG A 8 3.00 17.21 -19.77
N GLU A 9 2.24 16.71 -20.71
CA GLU A 9 2.47 16.95 -22.12
C GLU A 9 1.74 18.20 -22.61
N LYS A 10 2.28 18.79 -23.65
CA LYS A 10 1.64 19.87 -24.41
C LYS A 10 0.21 19.49 -24.81
N GLY A 11 -0.72 20.41 -24.62
CA GLY A 11 -2.15 20.22 -24.90
C GLY A 11 -2.96 19.75 -23.71
N THR A 12 -2.33 19.38 -22.59
CA THR A 12 -3.04 19.05 -21.34
C THR A 12 -3.86 20.26 -20.87
N VAL A 13 -5.15 20.05 -20.62
CA VAL A 13 -6.02 21.02 -19.94
C VAL A 13 -5.92 20.76 -18.44
N ILE A 14 -5.41 21.74 -17.71
CA ILE A 14 -5.06 21.61 -16.30
C ILE A 14 -6.33 21.56 -15.44
N SER A 15 -6.45 20.51 -14.64
CA SER A 15 -7.49 20.36 -13.61
C SER A 15 -6.90 20.47 -12.20
N ALA A 16 -7.75 20.61 -11.19
CA ALA A 16 -7.30 20.61 -9.80
C ALA A 16 -6.58 19.31 -9.40
N ALA A 17 -6.94 18.19 -10.03
CA ALA A 17 -6.33 16.89 -9.78
C ALA A 17 -4.90 16.76 -10.36
N ASP A 18 -4.50 17.65 -11.24
CA ASP A 18 -3.15 17.65 -11.82
C ASP A 18 -2.13 18.43 -10.99
N LEU A 19 -2.59 19.20 -10.00
CA LEU A 19 -1.80 20.23 -9.35
C LEU A 19 -1.50 19.89 -7.89
N GLU A 20 -0.29 20.26 -7.49
CA GLU A 20 0.17 20.21 -6.11
C GLU A 20 0.46 21.61 -5.58
N ASP A 21 0.28 21.83 -4.28
CA ASP A 21 0.69 23.07 -3.62
C ASP A 21 2.07 22.88 -2.96
N PRO A 22 3.13 23.46 -3.53
CA PRO A 22 4.47 23.35 -2.97
C PRO A 22 4.61 24.00 -1.58
N GLY A 23 3.66 24.81 -1.15
CA GLY A 23 3.63 25.33 0.21
C GLY A 23 3.46 24.24 1.29
N LEU A 24 2.95 23.07 0.89
CA LEU A 24 2.82 21.90 1.75
C LEU A 24 4.11 21.07 1.84
N PHE A 25 5.13 21.39 1.03
CA PHE A 25 6.40 20.67 0.94
C PHE A 25 7.58 21.50 1.46
N ALA A 26 7.48 21.99 2.68
CA ALA A 26 8.54 22.80 3.30
C ALA A 26 9.91 22.07 3.28
N ASP A 27 9.89 20.78 3.54
CA ASP A 27 11.10 19.95 3.55
C ASP A 27 11.76 19.84 2.17
N MET A 28 10.98 19.85 1.10
CA MET A 28 11.51 19.85 -0.27
C MET A 28 12.18 21.19 -0.61
N GLN A 29 11.65 22.28 -0.08
CA GLN A 29 12.24 23.61 -0.23
C GLN A 29 13.56 23.70 0.56
N GLU A 30 13.59 23.23 1.79
CA GLU A 30 14.80 23.19 2.63
C GLU A 30 15.89 22.27 2.04
N ALA A 31 15.49 21.17 1.40
CA ALA A 31 16.40 20.26 0.71
C ALA A 31 16.93 20.82 -0.63
N GLY A 32 16.40 21.95 -1.10
CA GLY A 32 16.77 22.55 -2.39
C GLY A 32 16.28 21.77 -3.62
N LEU A 33 15.35 20.84 -3.43
CA LEU A 33 14.75 20.02 -4.50
C LEU A 33 13.59 20.73 -5.18
N LEU A 34 12.91 21.61 -4.46
CA LEU A 34 11.86 22.45 -4.95
C LEU A 34 12.30 23.92 -4.87
N THR A 35 12.58 24.52 -6.00
CA THR A 35 12.89 25.96 -6.07
C THR A 35 11.61 26.73 -6.38
N LEU A 36 11.13 27.49 -5.42
CA LEU A 36 10.01 28.40 -5.66
C LEU A 36 10.47 29.51 -6.61
N SER A 37 9.85 29.59 -7.77
CA SER A 37 10.05 30.69 -8.69
C SER A 37 9.14 31.85 -8.31
N PRO A 38 9.66 33.11 -8.24
CA PRO A 38 8.80 34.28 -8.06
C PRO A 38 7.79 34.47 -9.19
N GLU A 39 8.04 33.84 -10.35
CA GLU A 39 7.18 33.87 -11.53
C GLU A 39 6.18 32.71 -11.58
N GLY A 40 6.23 31.80 -10.60
CA GLY A 40 5.29 30.68 -10.47
C GLY A 40 3.87 31.13 -10.20
N LEU A 41 2.93 30.65 -10.99
CA LEU A 41 1.51 31.00 -10.90
C LEU A 41 0.85 30.25 -9.73
N ARG A 42 -0.26 30.79 -9.25
CA ARG A 42 -1.08 30.13 -8.23
C ARG A 42 -2.03 29.09 -8.88
N ILE A 43 -2.49 28.14 -8.09
CA ILE A 43 -3.39 27.06 -8.55
C ILE A 43 -4.63 27.65 -9.25
N GLU A 44 -5.27 28.66 -8.65
CA GLU A 44 -6.46 29.30 -9.23
C GLU A 44 -6.21 30.03 -10.55
N GLN A 45 -4.96 30.33 -10.89
CA GLN A 45 -4.60 31.00 -12.14
C GLN A 45 -4.38 30.02 -13.29
N VAL A 46 -4.10 28.76 -13.00
CA VAL A 46 -3.73 27.75 -14.00
C VAL A 46 -4.86 26.75 -14.31
N ILE A 47 -5.80 26.54 -13.39
CA ILE A 47 -6.91 25.61 -13.61
C ILE A 47 -7.70 26.00 -14.87
N GLY A 48 -7.99 24.99 -15.73
CA GLY A 48 -8.73 25.15 -16.97
C GLY A 48 -7.89 25.74 -18.12
N ARG A 49 -6.58 25.94 -17.91
CA ARG A 49 -5.65 26.40 -18.95
C ARG A 49 -5.04 25.22 -19.69
N THR A 50 -4.59 25.46 -20.90
CA THR A 50 -3.96 24.44 -21.74
C THR A 50 -2.45 24.66 -21.79
N LEU A 51 -1.66 23.61 -21.60
CA LEU A 51 -0.22 23.65 -21.73
C LEU A 51 0.21 23.88 -23.18
N LEU A 52 1.11 24.83 -23.40
CA LEU A 52 1.69 25.15 -24.71
C LEU A 52 2.95 24.34 -24.99
N GLU A 53 3.55 23.77 -23.99
CA GLU A 53 4.75 22.92 -24.08
C GLU A 53 4.72 21.85 -22.97
N ASP A 54 5.57 20.83 -23.09
CA ASP A 54 5.74 19.81 -22.05
C ASP A 54 6.34 20.43 -20.78
N THR A 55 5.89 19.97 -19.63
CA THR A 55 6.40 20.44 -18.34
C THR A 55 6.98 19.27 -17.54
N GLU A 56 8.12 19.49 -16.92
CA GLU A 56 8.74 18.51 -16.02
C GLU A 56 8.05 18.52 -14.65
N ALA A 57 8.16 17.38 -13.94
CA ALA A 57 7.67 17.25 -12.58
C ALA A 57 8.33 18.26 -11.63
N LEU A 58 7.60 18.69 -10.62
CA LEU A 58 8.05 19.60 -9.55
C LEU A 58 8.56 20.98 -10.05
N THR A 59 8.31 21.30 -11.31
CA THR A 59 8.67 22.60 -11.88
C THR A 59 7.50 23.59 -11.70
N PRO A 60 7.73 24.78 -11.14
CA PRO A 60 6.67 25.78 -11.00
C PRO A 60 6.08 26.17 -12.36
N ILE A 61 4.75 26.18 -12.45
CA ILE A 61 4.04 26.55 -13.67
C ILE A 61 4.11 28.07 -13.82
N THR A 62 4.57 28.54 -14.96
CA THR A 62 4.69 29.97 -15.29
C THR A 62 3.75 30.34 -16.43
N ALA A 63 3.52 31.65 -16.62
CA ALA A 63 2.66 32.15 -17.68
C ALA A 63 3.13 31.75 -19.10
N ASN A 64 4.41 31.47 -19.27
CA ASN A 64 5.01 31.18 -20.59
C ASN A 64 4.56 29.81 -21.13
N VAL A 65 4.21 28.88 -20.27
CA VAL A 65 3.82 27.52 -20.66
C VAL A 65 2.30 27.34 -20.83
N LEU A 66 1.52 28.42 -20.68
CA LEU A 66 0.06 28.41 -20.72
C LEU A 66 -0.51 29.19 -21.89
N ASP A 67 -1.64 28.76 -22.42
CA ASP A 67 -2.39 29.46 -23.49
C ASP A 67 -2.90 30.85 -23.06
N SER A 68 -3.19 31.03 -21.77
CA SER A 68 -3.58 32.31 -21.18
C SER A 68 -3.47 32.24 -19.64
N VAL A 69 -3.45 33.40 -19.00
CA VAL A 69 -3.42 33.52 -17.53
C VAL A 69 -4.58 34.39 -17.06
N ASN A 70 -5.28 33.99 -16.02
CA ASN A 70 -6.35 34.78 -15.41
C ASN A 70 -5.75 35.96 -14.63
N GLN A 71 -5.83 37.18 -15.18
CA GLN A 71 -5.31 38.39 -14.52
C GLN A 71 -6.33 39.09 -13.59
N VAL A 72 -7.57 38.57 -13.45
CA VAL A 72 -8.71 39.35 -12.94
C VAL A 72 -8.90 39.28 -11.42
N GLU A 73 -8.15 38.51 -10.67
CA GLU A 73 -8.40 38.31 -9.23
C GLU A 73 -7.33 38.78 -8.26
N GLU A 74 -6.21 39.34 -8.71
CA GLU A 74 -5.14 39.81 -7.80
C GLU A 74 -5.58 40.94 -6.87
N GLU A 75 -6.44 41.85 -7.32
CA GLU A 75 -6.91 42.98 -6.48
C GLU A 75 -7.93 42.59 -5.41
N LYS A 76 -8.70 41.50 -5.64
CA LYS A 76 -9.70 41.05 -4.65
C LYS A 76 -9.14 40.07 -3.61
N ALA A 77 -8.14 39.29 -3.96
CA ALA A 77 -7.49 38.37 -3.01
C ALA A 77 -6.58 39.12 -2.03
N ALA A 78 -5.83 40.12 -2.50
CA ALA A 78 -5.00 40.95 -1.63
C ALA A 78 -5.82 41.78 -0.62
N ALA A 79 -7.01 42.22 -0.99
CA ALA A 79 -7.92 42.98 -0.10
C ALA A 79 -8.62 42.08 0.94
N LYS A 80 -8.82 40.79 0.66
CA LYS A 80 -9.39 39.82 1.62
C LYS A 80 -8.36 39.27 2.60
N SER A 81 -7.14 39.02 2.17
CA SER A 81 -6.08 38.48 3.02
C SER A 81 -5.61 39.45 4.10
N SER A 82 -5.67 40.76 3.85
CA SER A 82 -5.31 41.79 4.84
C SER A 82 -6.41 42.10 5.86
N ALA A 83 -7.66 41.73 5.56
CA ALA A 83 -8.80 41.94 6.46
C ALA A 83 -9.00 40.77 7.46
N ASP A 84 -8.74 39.54 7.04
CA ASP A 84 -8.94 38.33 7.88
C ASP A 84 -7.82 38.14 8.91
N VAL A 85 -6.59 38.57 8.61
CA VAL A 85 -5.47 38.48 9.57
C VAL A 85 -5.63 39.50 10.72
N SER A 86 -6.33 40.60 10.49
CA SER A 86 -6.55 41.63 11.53
C SER A 86 -7.68 41.30 12.50
N GLN A 87 -8.61 40.38 12.13
CA GLN A 87 -9.70 39.96 13.02
C GLN A 87 -9.40 38.67 13.80
N ALA A 88 -8.46 37.83 13.34
CA ALA A 88 -8.07 36.61 14.05
C ALA A 88 -7.20 36.86 15.30
N VAL A 89 -6.56 38.02 15.40
CA VAL A 89 -5.68 38.38 16.54
C VAL A 89 -6.45 39.06 17.68
N ALA A 90 -7.70 39.47 17.46
CA ALA A 90 -8.48 40.22 18.47
C ALA A 90 -9.37 39.37 19.39
N ASN A 91 -9.46 38.04 19.17
CA ASN A 91 -10.33 37.15 19.94
C ASN A 91 -9.60 36.04 20.72
N SER A 92 -8.40 36.31 21.25
CA SER A 92 -7.86 35.48 22.31
C SER A 92 -8.53 35.89 23.64
N ALA A 93 -9.60 35.19 23.98
CA ALA A 93 -10.22 35.32 25.30
C ALA A 93 -9.19 34.96 26.37
N THR A 94 -8.90 35.88 27.24
CA THR A 94 -8.04 35.72 28.41
C THR A 94 -8.66 34.65 29.32
N VAL A 95 -8.11 33.45 29.31
CA VAL A 95 -8.44 32.44 30.32
C VAL A 95 -7.79 32.85 31.61
N SER A 96 -8.59 33.14 32.64
CA SER A 96 -8.08 33.37 34.00
C SER A 96 -7.40 32.07 34.47
N GLN A 97 -6.24 32.22 35.09
CA GLN A 97 -5.32 31.11 35.43
C GLN A 97 -6.01 29.95 36.15
N SER A 98 -5.79 28.76 35.64
CA SER A 98 -6.14 27.51 36.33
C SER A 98 -5.11 27.24 37.44
N THR A 99 -5.58 26.88 38.62
CA THR A 99 -4.71 26.55 39.75
C THR A 99 -4.98 25.14 40.25
N VAL A 100 -3.91 24.40 40.52
CA VAL A 100 -3.95 23.09 41.20
C VAL A 100 -3.23 23.27 42.54
N ARG A 101 -3.89 22.93 43.64
CA ARG A 101 -3.31 22.98 44.97
C ARG A 101 -3.56 21.66 45.70
N THR A 102 -2.55 21.17 46.40
CA THR A 102 -2.70 20.08 47.37
C THR A 102 -2.98 20.67 48.73
N GLY A 103 -4.13 20.36 49.29
CA GLY A 103 -4.52 20.80 50.63
C GLY A 103 -3.94 19.89 51.70
N GLY A 104 -3.74 20.44 52.91
CA GLY A 104 -3.35 19.66 54.11
C GLY A 104 -4.46 18.74 54.65
N ASP A 105 -5.61 18.72 53.99
CA ASP A 105 -6.80 17.90 54.26
C ASP A 105 -6.83 16.57 53.51
N GLY A 106 -5.79 16.24 52.74
CA GLY A 106 -5.73 15.03 51.95
C GLY A 106 -6.51 15.11 50.64
N MET A 107 -6.78 16.34 50.14
CA MET A 107 -7.48 16.54 48.87
C MET A 107 -6.61 17.30 47.87
N ILE A 108 -6.80 17.05 46.61
CA ILE A 108 -6.29 17.87 45.51
C ILE A 108 -7.43 18.75 45.02
N HIS A 109 -7.24 20.04 45.14
CA HIS A 109 -8.20 21.04 44.68
C HIS A 109 -7.78 21.55 43.30
N ILE A 110 -8.63 21.33 42.30
CA ILE A 110 -8.45 21.80 40.93
C ILE A 110 -9.49 22.90 40.68
N GLU A 111 -9.04 24.08 40.37
CA GLU A 111 -9.91 25.21 40.00
C GLU A 111 -9.56 25.64 38.57
N ILE A 112 -10.52 25.46 37.65
CA ILE A 112 -10.41 25.93 36.27
C ILE A 112 -11.17 27.25 36.16
N GLY A 113 -10.45 28.32 35.75
CA GLY A 113 -10.99 29.67 35.67
C GLY A 113 -12.13 29.81 34.66
N LYS A 114 -12.90 30.89 34.84
CA LYS A 114 -14.03 31.24 33.96
C LYS A 114 -13.57 31.75 32.60
N ALA A 115 -14.29 31.42 31.55
CA ALA A 115 -14.20 31.97 30.21
C ALA A 115 -15.58 32.42 29.73
N GLU A 116 -15.66 33.24 28.70
CA GLU A 116 -16.88 33.95 28.27
C GLU A 116 -18.14 33.09 28.06
N LYS A 117 -17.97 31.79 27.92
CA LYS A 117 -19.05 30.81 27.82
C LYS A 117 -18.91 29.62 28.76
N PHE A 118 -18.07 29.73 29.79
CA PHE A 118 -17.80 28.67 30.74
C PHE A 118 -17.71 29.20 32.15
N GLU A 119 -18.58 28.74 33.04
CA GLU A 119 -18.72 29.21 34.43
C GLU A 119 -17.54 28.82 35.35
N GLY A 120 -16.56 28.09 34.85
CA GLY A 120 -15.47 27.50 35.63
C GLY A 120 -15.86 26.18 36.26
N LEU A 121 -14.87 25.39 36.67
CA LEU A 121 -15.06 24.10 37.32
C LEU A 121 -14.19 24.00 38.56
N LYS A 122 -14.78 23.56 39.68
CA LYS A 122 -14.04 23.17 40.88
C LYS A 122 -14.18 21.69 41.08
N LEU A 123 -13.06 21.01 41.22
CA LEU A 123 -12.98 19.56 41.45
C LEU A 123 -12.14 19.31 42.69
N ASP A 124 -12.69 18.58 43.62
CA ASP A 124 -12.00 18.13 44.82
C ASP A 124 -11.81 16.63 44.73
N VAL A 125 -10.58 16.19 44.60
CA VAL A 125 -10.23 14.76 44.42
C VAL A 125 -9.53 14.26 45.69
N PRO A 126 -10.07 13.25 46.38
CA PRO A 126 -9.42 12.73 47.58
C PRO A 126 -8.10 12.04 47.21
N VAL A 127 -7.04 12.41 47.90
CA VAL A 127 -5.76 11.69 47.82
C VAL A 127 -5.81 10.58 48.84
N PHE A 128 -5.94 9.35 48.41
CA PHE A 128 -5.78 8.22 49.33
C PHE A 128 -4.32 8.15 49.78
N ALA A 129 -4.05 8.57 51.00
CA ALA A 129 -2.75 8.41 51.65
C ALA A 129 -2.55 6.91 51.91
N GLY A 130 -1.89 6.23 50.94
CA GLY A 130 -1.69 4.77 51.04
C GLY A 130 -0.78 4.18 49.99
N ALA A 131 -0.21 5.01 49.09
CA ALA A 131 0.90 4.57 48.27
C ALA A 131 2.19 5.16 48.85
N ALA A 132 2.75 4.51 49.86
CA ALA A 132 4.19 4.56 50.07
C ALA A 132 4.83 4.20 48.72
N ALA A 133 5.83 4.99 48.33
CA ALA A 133 6.67 4.61 47.17
C ALA A 133 7.01 3.14 47.34
N PRO A 134 6.82 2.31 46.31
CA PRO A 134 7.16 0.91 46.44
C PRO A 134 8.64 0.83 46.76
N ALA A 135 8.95 0.39 48.00
CA ALA A 135 10.24 -0.19 48.25
C ALA A 135 10.45 -1.21 47.15
N ALA A 136 11.64 -1.19 46.56
CA ALA A 136 12.01 -2.12 45.53
C ALA A 136 11.46 -3.51 45.90
N LEU A 137 10.40 -3.90 45.23
CA LEU A 137 9.92 -5.28 45.30
C LEU A 137 11.06 -6.09 44.72
N ALA A 138 11.74 -6.81 45.63
CA ALA A 138 12.57 -7.91 45.22
C ALA A 138 11.71 -8.73 44.25
N ALA A 139 12.21 -8.89 43.04
CA ALA A 139 11.57 -9.66 42.00
C ALA A 139 11.22 -11.05 42.58
N GLN A 140 9.95 -11.24 42.89
CA GLN A 140 9.44 -12.58 42.86
C GLN A 140 9.57 -13.04 41.41
N PRO A 141 10.08 -14.24 41.14
CA PRO A 141 10.00 -14.79 39.80
C PRO A 141 8.51 -14.93 39.50
N ALA A 142 8.02 -13.98 38.72
CA ALA A 142 6.76 -14.17 38.04
C ALA A 142 6.99 -15.39 37.15
N ASP A 143 6.25 -16.43 37.38
CA ASP A 143 6.01 -17.49 36.40
C ASP A 143 5.17 -16.85 35.29
N GLU A 144 5.72 -15.86 34.61
CA GLU A 144 5.18 -15.30 33.39
C GLU A 144 5.33 -16.37 32.33
N LYS A 145 4.21 -16.93 31.91
CA LYS A 145 4.12 -17.78 30.74
C LYS A 145 4.39 -16.92 29.47
N HIS A 146 5.60 -16.35 29.38
CA HIS A 146 6.09 -15.69 28.20
C HIS A 146 6.06 -16.68 27.05
N GLY A 147 5.38 -16.33 25.97
CA GLY A 147 5.42 -17.10 24.73
C GLY A 147 4.42 -18.26 24.63
N GLU A 148 3.42 -18.38 25.51
CA GLU A 148 2.36 -19.39 25.30
C GLU A 148 1.58 -19.06 24.01
N LYS A 149 1.84 -19.88 22.98
CA LYS A 149 1.16 -19.80 21.69
C LYS A 149 -0.27 -20.30 21.83
N LYS A 150 -1.26 -19.43 21.58
CA LYS A 150 -2.67 -19.78 21.47
C LYS A 150 -3.12 -19.65 20.02
N VAL A 151 -3.51 -20.75 19.38
CA VAL A 151 -4.14 -20.74 18.05
C VAL A 151 -5.56 -20.19 18.17
N ILE A 152 -5.86 -19.14 17.40
CA ILE A 152 -7.17 -18.48 17.35
C ILE A 152 -8.01 -19.07 16.22
N ARG A 153 -7.39 -19.27 15.04
CA ARG A 153 -8.01 -19.91 13.88
C ARG A 153 -6.96 -20.61 13.05
N GLN A 154 -7.39 -21.55 12.23
CA GLN A 154 -6.53 -22.31 11.34
C GLN A 154 -7.12 -22.30 9.93
N LEU A 155 -6.25 -22.04 8.95
CA LEU A 155 -6.51 -22.14 7.54
C LEU A 155 -5.63 -23.25 6.95
N ILE A 156 -6.22 -24.15 6.18
CA ILE A 156 -5.51 -25.20 5.45
C ILE A 156 -5.62 -24.90 3.95
N LYS A 157 -4.50 -24.58 3.32
CA LYS A 157 -4.44 -24.42 1.87
C LYS A 157 -3.97 -25.74 1.23
N LYS A 158 -4.82 -26.35 0.40
CA LYS A 158 -4.49 -27.57 -0.37
C LYS A 158 -4.09 -27.19 -1.77
N HIS A 159 -2.82 -27.36 -2.09
CA HIS A 159 -2.28 -27.07 -3.42
C HIS A 159 -2.56 -28.25 -4.36
N ILE A 160 -3.43 -28.00 -5.33
CA ILE A 160 -3.92 -29.01 -6.29
C ILE A 160 -3.09 -28.89 -7.58
N LYS A 161 -2.39 -29.97 -7.92
CA LYS A 161 -1.53 -30.00 -9.09
C LYS A 161 -2.33 -29.94 -10.39
N ILE A 162 -1.99 -28.98 -11.20
CA ILE A 162 -2.42 -28.89 -12.59
C ILE A 162 -1.18 -29.09 -13.49
N LYS A 163 -1.36 -29.94 -14.52
CA LYS A 163 -0.27 -30.36 -15.40
C LYS A 163 -0.35 -29.71 -16.78
N ASP A 164 -1.55 -29.27 -17.17
CA ASP A 164 -1.80 -28.74 -18.50
C ASP A 164 -3.04 -27.84 -18.53
N VAL A 165 -3.09 -26.93 -19.49
CA VAL A 165 -4.21 -26.03 -19.74
C VAL A 165 -4.58 -26.08 -21.23
N LYS A 166 -5.88 -26.16 -21.53
CA LYS A 166 -6.40 -26.21 -22.91
C LYS A 166 -7.59 -25.29 -23.11
N LEU A 167 -7.69 -24.72 -24.28
CA LEU A 167 -8.91 -24.05 -24.72
C LEU A 167 -9.81 -25.04 -25.42
N GLY A 168 -11.05 -25.21 -24.96
CA GLY A 168 -11.99 -26.22 -25.41
C GLY A 168 -13.39 -25.68 -25.69
N LYS A 169 -14.41 -26.50 -25.50
CA LYS A 169 -15.83 -26.18 -25.72
C LYS A 169 -16.59 -26.01 -24.41
N GLU A 170 -16.03 -26.42 -23.29
CA GLU A 170 -16.61 -26.31 -21.95
C GLU A 170 -15.49 -26.09 -20.93
N THR A 171 -15.77 -25.40 -19.85
CA THR A 171 -14.83 -25.27 -18.74
C THR A 171 -14.93 -26.52 -17.86
N SER A 172 -13.79 -27.15 -17.55
CA SER A 172 -13.74 -28.35 -16.68
C SER A 172 -12.31 -28.57 -16.16
N ILE A 173 -12.19 -29.30 -15.05
CA ILE A 173 -10.91 -29.80 -14.55
C ILE A 173 -10.98 -31.35 -14.50
N LYS A 174 -10.16 -32.03 -15.29
CA LYS A 174 -10.10 -33.48 -15.35
C LYS A 174 -8.66 -33.97 -15.47
N ASP A 175 -8.27 -34.98 -14.69
CA ASP A 175 -6.93 -35.61 -14.73
C ASP A 175 -5.74 -34.64 -14.61
N GLY A 176 -5.92 -33.53 -13.89
CA GLY A 176 -4.91 -32.47 -13.74
C GLY A 176 -4.83 -31.53 -14.96
N VAL A 177 -5.84 -31.51 -15.81
CA VAL A 177 -5.92 -30.59 -16.96
C VAL A 177 -7.09 -29.63 -16.77
N ILE A 178 -6.80 -28.34 -16.79
CA ILE A 178 -7.82 -27.29 -16.88
C ILE A 178 -8.18 -27.13 -18.36
N THR A 179 -9.45 -27.29 -18.68
CA THR A 179 -10.01 -26.91 -19.99
C THR A 179 -10.87 -25.66 -19.78
N ILE A 180 -10.67 -24.63 -20.58
CA ILE A 180 -11.45 -23.38 -20.53
C ILE A 180 -12.28 -23.28 -21.81
N ASP A 181 -13.57 -23.01 -21.65
CA ASP A 181 -14.44 -22.72 -22.81
C ASP A 181 -13.90 -21.49 -23.55
N LYS A 182 -13.43 -21.67 -24.78
CA LYS A 182 -12.86 -20.58 -25.59
C LYS A 182 -13.87 -19.47 -25.90
N ASP A 183 -15.17 -19.78 -25.85
CA ASP A 183 -16.24 -18.83 -26.10
C ASP A 183 -16.67 -18.08 -24.82
N ILE A 184 -16.12 -18.40 -23.65
CA ILE A 184 -16.42 -17.73 -22.38
C ILE A 184 -16.10 -16.24 -22.44
N VAL A 185 -15.10 -15.82 -23.22
CA VAL A 185 -14.72 -14.42 -23.44
C VAL A 185 -15.90 -13.58 -23.95
N LYS A 186 -16.78 -14.17 -24.76
CA LYS A 186 -17.98 -13.49 -25.30
C LYS A 186 -19.00 -13.15 -24.21
N LYS A 187 -19.00 -13.89 -23.11
CA LYS A 187 -19.85 -13.61 -21.94
C LYS A 187 -19.13 -12.67 -21.01
N ALA A 188 -17.86 -12.96 -20.73
CA ALA A 188 -17.04 -12.18 -19.82
C ALA A 188 -16.94 -10.70 -20.22
N VAL A 189 -16.80 -10.38 -21.51
CA VAL A 189 -16.76 -8.99 -22.00
C VAL A 189 -18.03 -8.18 -21.68
N ASN A 190 -19.16 -8.85 -21.45
CA ASN A 190 -20.41 -8.19 -21.11
C ASN A 190 -20.55 -7.87 -19.60
N GLU A 191 -19.60 -8.28 -18.76
CA GLU A 191 -19.63 -7.98 -17.33
C GLU A 191 -19.38 -6.49 -17.05
N ASP A 192 -18.72 -5.80 -18.00
CA ASP A 192 -18.54 -4.36 -17.89
C ASP A 192 -18.53 -3.68 -19.26
N VAL A 193 -19.25 -2.57 -19.39
CA VAL A 193 -19.41 -1.82 -20.65
C VAL A 193 -18.11 -1.16 -21.13
N LEU A 194 -17.15 -0.95 -20.23
CA LEU A 194 -15.85 -0.39 -20.58
C LEU A 194 -14.89 -1.44 -21.17
N CYS A 195 -15.13 -2.74 -20.96
CA CYS A 195 -14.39 -3.79 -21.63
C CYS A 195 -14.91 -3.95 -23.06
N LYS A 196 -14.05 -3.86 -24.07
CA LYS A 196 -14.40 -3.93 -25.48
C LYS A 196 -14.13 -5.28 -26.09
N SER A 197 -13.02 -5.91 -25.69
CA SER A 197 -12.69 -7.27 -26.10
C SER A 197 -11.84 -7.97 -25.06
N LEU A 198 -11.85 -9.30 -25.11
CA LEU A 198 -11.00 -10.18 -24.33
C LEU A 198 -10.46 -11.28 -25.23
N GLU A 199 -9.19 -11.61 -25.05
CA GLU A 199 -8.54 -12.74 -25.70
C GLU A 199 -7.86 -13.63 -24.66
N LEU A 200 -7.88 -14.93 -24.87
CA LEU A 200 -7.22 -15.91 -24.02
C LEU A 200 -6.07 -16.57 -24.76
N GLU A 201 -4.94 -16.66 -24.14
CA GLU A 201 -3.76 -17.38 -24.60
C GLU A 201 -3.17 -18.23 -23.47
N VAL A 202 -2.64 -19.40 -23.83
CA VAL A 202 -1.94 -20.28 -22.88
C VAL A 202 -0.44 -20.23 -23.18
N ILE A 203 0.34 -19.74 -22.21
CA ILE A 203 1.78 -19.56 -22.31
C ILE A 203 2.46 -20.61 -21.43
N TYR A 204 3.22 -21.50 -22.06
CA TYR A 204 4.00 -22.52 -21.37
C TYR A 204 5.37 -21.99 -20.94
N PRO A 205 6.01 -22.57 -19.91
CA PRO A 205 7.30 -22.11 -19.41
C PRO A 205 8.42 -22.04 -20.47
N ASP A 206 8.38 -22.90 -21.46
CA ASP A 206 9.33 -22.94 -22.57
C ASP A 206 9.00 -21.96 -23.72
N LYS A 207 7.93 -21.18 -23.61
CA LYS A 207 7.43 -20.26 -24.65
C LYS A 207 7.23 -18.83 -24.13
N ARG A 208 8.01 -18.41 -23.15
CA ARG A 208 7.85 -17.10 -22.51
C ARG A 208 8.44 -15.95 -23.29
N HIS A 209 9.29 -16.23 -24.29
CA HIS A 209 9.80 -15.19 -25.18
C HIS A 209 8.72 -14.77 -26.19
N ILE A 210 7.67 -14.15 -25.67
CA ILE A 210 6.55 -13.60 -26.42
C ILE A 210 6.34 -12.15 -26.00
N TYR A 211 5.92 -11.32 -26.94
CA TYR A 211 5.59 -9.93 -26.63
C TYR A 211 4.27 -9.87 -25.86
N THR A 212 4.24 -9.10 -24.79
CA THR A 212 3.03 -8.79 -24.03
C THR A 212 2.90 -7.29 -23.86
N GLU A 213 1.66 -6.82 -23.85
CA GLU A 213 1.30 -5.47 -23.44
C GLU A 213 1.35 -5.38 -21.91
N THR A 214 1.03 -4.22 -21.36
CA THR A 214 1.07 -3.96 -19.92
C THR A 214 0.49 -5.10 -19.09
N ILE A 215 1.31 -5.67 -18.22
CA ILE A 215 0.84 -6.62 -17.20
C ILE A 215 0.09 -5.83 -16.13
N MET A 216 -1.21 -6.08 -16.02
CA MET A 216 -2.11 -5.42 -15.08
C MET A 216 -2.22 -6.16 -13.76
N ASP A 217 -2.19 -7.49 -13.77
CA ASP A 217 -2.27 -8.31 -12.58
C ASP A 217 -1.81 -9.75 -12.84
N VAL A 218 -1.41 -10.44 -11.78
CA VAL A 218 -1.24 -11.89 -11.74
C VAL A 218 -2.14 -12.43 -10.65
N CYS A 219 -3.13 -13.24 -11.07
CA CYS A 219 -4.16 -13.77 -10.19
C CYS A 219 -3.96 -15.26 -9.94
N PRO A 220 -3.92 -15.70 -8.70
CA PRO A 220 -3.99 -17.12 -8.35
C PRO A 220 -5.40 -17.66 -8.59
N ILE A 221 -5.51 -18.99 -8.74
CA ILE A 221 -6.79 -19.68 -8.81
C ILE A 221 -6.99 -20.39 -7.48
N ALA A 222 -7.91 -19.87 -6.67
CA ALA A 222 -8.19 -20.41 -5.35
C ALA A 222 -9.69 -20.42 -5.07
N THR A 223 -10.18 -21.38 -4.31
CA THR A 223 -11.59 -21.49 -3.93
C THR A 223 -11.76 -22.04 -2.52
N LYS A 224 -12.67 -21.45 -1.76
CA LYS A 224 -13.05 -21.92 -0.42
C LYS A 224 -13.93 -23.16 -0.55
N VAL A 225 -13.58 -24.22 0.18
CA VAL A 225 -14.37 -25.47 0.24
C VAL A 225 -14.94 -25.74 1.61
N GLU A 226 -14.36 -25.15 2.67
CA GLU A 226 -14.83 -25.29 4.05
C GLU A 226 -14.46 -24.04 4.85
N GLY A 227 -15.36 -23.58 5.72
CA GLY A 227 -15.17 -22.42 6.59
C GLY A 227 -15.35 -21.07 5.89
N GLU A 228 -15.04 -19.99 6.61
CA GLU A 228 -15.04 -18.62 6.11
C GLU A 228 -13.62 -18.20 5.66
N LEU A 229 -13.49 -17.03 5.02
CA LEU A 229 -12.19 -16.49 4.65
C LEU A 229 -11.28 -16.35 5.88
N GLY A 230 -10.09 -16.91 5.79
CA GLY A 230 -9.09 -16.94 6.87
C GLY A 230 -9.16 -18.18 7.74
N GLU A 231 -10.10 -19.09 7.52
CA GLU A 231 -10.20 -20.36 8.26
C GLU A 231 -10.70 -21.52 7.38
N GLY A 232 -10.67 -22.73 7.93
CA GLY A 232 -11.14 -23.93 7.25
C GLY A 232 -10.23 -24.37 6.11
N VAL A 233 -10.79 -24.70 4.95
CA VAL A 233 -10.04 -25.30 3.83
C VAL A 233 -10.23 -24.50 2.55
N THR A 234 -9.11 -24.16 1.91
CA THR A 234 -9.05 -23.53 0.59
C THR A 234 -8.25 -24.41 -0.35
N LYS A 235 -8.78 -24.71 -1.53
CA LYS A 235 -8.02 -25.29 -2.62
C LYS A 235 -7.34 -24.19 -3.43
N VAL A 236 -6.06 -24.37 -3.73
CA VAL A 236 -5.26 -23.46 -4.56
C VAL A 236 -4.68 -24.26 -5.70
N VAL A 237 -4.78 -23.75 -6.92
CA VAL A 237 -4.12 -24.39 -8.07
C VAL A 237 -2.61 -24.22 -7.96
N ASP A 238 -1.88 -25.28 -8.17
CA ASP A 238 -0.42 -25.33 -8.29
C ASP A 238 -0.02 -25.56 -9.73
N GLY A 239 0.93 -24.76 -10.23
CA GLY A 239 1.46 -24.84 -11.58
C GLY A 239 0.71 -24.03 -12.65
N VAL A 240 -0.31 -23.24 -12.27
CA VAL A 240 -1.05 -22.39 -13.22
C VAL A 240 -1.49 -21.09 -12.55
N VAL A 241 -1.35 -19.98 -13.27
CA VAL A 241 -1.86 -18.66 -12.87
C VAL A 241 -2.57 -17.96 -14.02
N PHE A 242 -3.45 -17.03 -13.71
CA PHE A 242 -3.93 -16.05 -14.68
C PHE A 242 -3.03 -14.82 -14.67
N MET A 243 -2.83 -14.23 -15.85
CA MET A 243 -2.16 -12.95 -16.04
C MET A 243 -3.09 -12.05 -16.86
N LEU A 244 -3.42 -10.89 -16.30
CA LEU A 244 -4.18 -9.86 -16.99
C LEU A 244 -3.21 -8.92 -17.70
N THR A 245 -3.41 -8.74 -18.99
CA THR A 245 -2.74 -7.71 -19.78
C THR A 245 -3.77 -6.83 -20.47
N GLY A 246 -3.41 -5.62 -20.88
CA GLY A 246 -4.40 -4.80 -21.58
C GLY A 246 -3.88 -3.48 -22.12
N VAL A 247 -4.66 -2.97 -23.06
CA VAL A 247 -4.54 -1.65 -23.67
C VAL A 247 -5.92 -1.03 -23.82
N ASP A 248 -6.01 0.25 -24.17
CA ASP A 248 -7.26 0.84 -24.61
C ASP A 248 -7.50 0.63 -26.12
N GLU A 249 -8.64 1.14 -26.63
CA GLU A 249 -9.02 0.99 -28.04
C GLU A 249 -8.02 1.62 -29.03
N ASP A 250 -7.14 2.49 -28.58
CA ASP A 250 -6.07 3.10 -29.39
C ASP A 250 -4.72 2.36 -29.25
N GLY A 251 -4.67 1.28 -28.46
CA GLY A 251 -3.44 0.58 -28.14
C GLY A 251 -2.60 1.30 -27.09
N VAL A 252 -3.18 2.27 -26.39
CA VAL A 252 -2.50 2.96 -25.28
C VAL A 252 -2.51 2.07 -24.06
N GLN A 253 -1.37 2.01 -23.38
CA GLN A 253 -1.18 1.23 -22.17
C GLN A 253 -2.19 1.60 -21.09
N VAL A 254 -2.66 0.60 -20.38
CA VAL A 254 -3.45 0.77 -19.17
C VAL A 254 -2.47 0.97 -18.03
N HIS A 255 -2.52 2.06 -17.33
CA HIS A 255 -1.72 2.48 -16.18
C HIS A 255 -0.79 3.68 -16.45
N GLU A 256 -0.47 4.36 -15.36
CA GLU A 256 0.10 5.70 -15.38
C GLU A 256 1.57 5.77 -15.79
N PHE A 257 2.38 4.82 -15.35
CA PHE A 257 3.82 4.87 -15.61
C PHE A 257 4.30 3.59 -16.25
N GLY A 258 5.13 3.73 -17.25
CA GLY A 258 5.88 2.70 -17.92
C GLY A 258 5.26 1.33 -17.69
N SER A 259 5.05 0.62 -18.64
CA SER A 259 4.37 -0.65 -18.51
C SER A 259 5.39 -1.75 -18.51
N SER A 260 5.03 -2.87 -17.93
CA SER A 260 5.74 -4.11 -18.16
C SER A 260 5.52 -4.61 -19.60
N GLU A 261 5.47 -3.70 -20.57
CA GLU A 261 5.33 -4.01 -21.98
C GLU A 261 6.66 -4.47 -22.57
N GLY A 262 6.64 -5.57 -23.32
CA GLY A 262 7.83 -6.16 -23.91
C GLY A 262 7.79 -7.67 -23.92
N TYR A 263 8.95 -8.31 -24.05
CA TYR A 263 9.02 -9.76 -23.97
C TYR A 263 8.82 -10.23 -22.54
N LEU A 264 7.89 -11.16 -22.34
CA LEU A 264 7.44 -11.58 -21.00
C LEU A 264 8.59 -12.09 -20.11
N ASP A 265 9.55 -12.82 -20.69
CA ASP A 265 10.74 -13.32 -19.98
C ASP A 265 11.73 -12.22 -19.56
N GLU A 266 11.58 -11.01 -20.14
CA GLU A 266 12.36 -9.82 -19.79
C GLU A 266 11.58 -8.87 -18.88
N LYS A 267 10.24 -8.96 -18.85
CA LYS A 267 9.35 -8.01 -18.17
C LYS A 267 8.70 -8.54 -16.90
N MET A 268 9.13 -9.72 -16.41
CA MET A 268 8.65 -10.30 -15.17
C MET A 268 9.78 -10.97 -14.39
N PHE A 269 9.92 -10.70 -13.11
CA PHE A 269 10.75 -11.45 -12.17
C PHE A 269 10.01 -12.72 -11.73
N PHE A 270 10.17 -13.80 -12.47
CA PHE A 270 9.56 -15.08 -12.12
C PHE A 270 10.02 -15.56 -10.74
N GLY A 271 9.08 -16.10 -9.96
CA GLY A 271 9.33 -16.55 -8.59
C GLY A 271 9.20 -15.49 -7.52
N HIS A 272 9.13 -14.20 -7.86
CA HIS A 272 8.81 -13.16 -6.89
C HIS A 272 7.35 -13.28 -6.40
N PRO A 273 7.01 -12.80 -5.19
CA PRO A 273 5.72 -13.08 -4.56
C PRO A 273 4.49 -12.79 -5.42
N GLY A 274 4.48 -11.70 -6.16
CA GLY A 274 3.38 -11.32 -7.04
C GLY A 274 3.41 -11.93 -8.43
N CYS A 275 4.54 -12.49 -8.87
CA CYS A 275 4.75 -12.96 -10.23
C CYS A 275 4.41 -14.43 -10.40
N ALA A 276 4.42 -14.91 -11.67
CA ALA A 276 4.38 -16.34 -11.96
C ALA A 276 5.66 -17.03 -11.46
N ASP A 277 5.56 -18.28 -11.03
CA ASP A 277 6.72 -19.10 -10.71
C ASP A 277 7.35 -19.68 -11.99
N GLU A 278 8.61 -20.12 -11.90
CA GLU A 278 9.34 -20.64 -13.06
C GLU A 278 8.65 -21.82 -13.76
N GLY A 279 7.89 -22.61 -13.02
CA GLY A 279 7.16 -23.77 -13.54
C GLY A 279 5.72 -23.49 -13.96
N ASP A 280 5.20 -22.28 -13.73
CA ASP A 280 3.78 -21.99 -13.96
C ASP A 280 3.44 -21.90 -15.46
N ILE A 281 2.33 -22.52 -15.84
CA ILE A 281 1.62 -22.21 -17.08
C ILE A 281 0.82 -20.94 -16.85
N ILE A 282 0.94 -19.97 -17.73
CA ILE A 282 0.24 -18.70 -17.62
C ILE A 282 -0.96 -18.71 -18.57
N ILE A 283 -2.14 -18.42 -18.03
CA ILE A 283 -3.33 -18.14 -18.82
C ILE A 283 -3.40 -16.61 -18.97
N ARG A 284 -2.90 -16.10 -20.08
CA ARG A 284 -3.00 -14.67 -20.40
C ARG A 284 -4.43 -14.34 -20.81
N CYS A 285 -5.03 -13.40 -20.13
CA CYS A 285 -6.26 -12.71 -20.52
C CYS A 285 -5.88 -11.31 -20.98
N HIS A 286 -5.98 -11.05 -22.27
CA HIS A 286 -5.71 -9.72 -22.82
C HIS A 286 -7.02 -8.96 -22.98
N ALA A 287 -7.12 -7.78 -22.34
CA ALA A 287 -8.29 -6.93 -22.36
C ALA A 287 -8.03 -5.68 -23.20
N VAL A 288 -8.98 -5.33 -24.06
CA VAL A 288 -9.06 -3.99 -24.64
C VAL A 288 -10.18 -3.25 -23.94
N ILE A 289 -9.85 -2.10 -23.34
CA ILE A 289 -10.81 -1.27 -22.62
C ILE A 289 -11.15 0.00 -23.40
N GLN A 290 -12.18 0.70 -22.97
CA GLN A 290 -12.63 1.92 -23.61
C GLN A 290 -11.49 2.95 -23.66
N ARG A 291 -11.39 3.66 -24.78
CA ARG A 291 -10.47 4.77 -24.99
C ARG A 291 -10.47 5.74 -23.81
N LEU A 292 -9.29 6.20 -23.39
CA LEU A 292 -9.06 7.13 -22.30
C LEU A 292 -9.56 6.67 -20.92
N SER A 293 -9.85 5.38 -20.73
CA SER A 293 -10.22 4.85 -19.42
C SER A 293 -9.07 4.11 -18.71
N GLY A 294 -7.93 3.96 -19.37
CA GLY A 294 -6.77 3.20 -18.85
C GLY A 294 -6.11 3.81 -17.62
N MET A 295 -6.21 5.13 -17.47
CA MET A 295 -5.64 5.90 -16.37
C MET A 295 -6.66 6.21 -15.26
N THR A 296 -7.85 5.63 -15.33
CA THR A 296 -8.92 5.86 -14.35
C THR A 296 -9.35 4.52 -13.75
N ARG A 297 -9.71 4.48 -12.48
CA ARG A 297 -10.14 3.26 -11.79
C ARG A 297 -11.18 2.42 -12.57
N PRO A 298 -12.23 2.99 -13.19
CA PRO A 298 -13.23 2.20 -13.90
C PRO A 298 -12.67 1.33 -15.03
N GLY A 299 -11.66 1.80 -15.78
CA GLY A 299 -11.08 1.04 -16.90
C GLY A 299 -10.35 -0.22 -16.46
N PRO A 300 -9.29 -0.12 -15.63
CA PRO A 300 -8.64 -1.29 -15.05
C PRO A 300 -9.61 -2.20 -14.28
N PHE A 301 -10.56 -1.63 -13.54
CA PHE A 301 -11.58 -2.41 -12.84
C PHE A 301 -12.44 -3.25 -13.79
N ALA A 302 -12.85 -2.67 -14.93
CA ALA A 302 -13.60 -3.41 -15.95
C ALA A 302 -12.81 -4.61 -16.49
N ALA A 303 -11.51 -4.43 -16.77
CA ALA A 303 -10.64 -5.51 -17.22
C ALA A 303 -10.52 -6.63 -16.17
N HIS A 304 -10.25 -6.27 -14.91
CA HIS A 304 -10.19 -7.23 -13.80
C HIS A 304 -11.51 -7.99 -13.62
N LYS A 305 -12.63 -7.29 -13.66
CA LYS A 305 -13.96 -7.85 -13.51
C LYS A 305 -14.29 -8.87 -14.60
N CYS A 306 -13.94 -8.55 -15.85
CA CYS A 306 -14.16 -9.43 -16.98
C CYS A 306 -13.23 -10.66 -16.93
N GLN A 307 -11.96 -10.49 -16.54
CA GLN A 307 -11.07 -11.63 -16.29
C GLN A 307 -11.59 -12.52 -15.18
N ASP A 308 -12.04 -11.93 -14.05
CA ASP A 308 -12.49 -12.71 -12.91
C ASP A 308 -13.72 -13.56 -13.20
N TYR A 309 -14.58 -13.14 -14.13
CA TYR A 309 -15.67 -13.98 -14.63
C TYR A 309 -15.15 -15.32 -15.19
N ILE A 310 -14.02 -15.26 -15.90
CA ILE A 310 -13.39 -16.47 -16.49
C ILE A 310 -12.75 -17.31 -15.38
N ILE A 311 -12.01 -16.66 -14.46
CA ILE A 311 -11.38 -17.35 -13.33
C ILE A 311 -12.45 -18.02 -12.46
N GLN A 312 -13.61 -17.35 -12.26
CA GLN A 312 -14.70 -17.91 -11.47
C GLN A 312 -15.26 -19.21 -12.07
N ALA A 313 -15.33 -19.31 -13.38
CA ALA A 313 -15.73 -20.58 -14.01
C ALA A 313 -14.75 -21.72 -13.67
N VAL A 314 -13.45 -21.42 -13.61
CA VAL A 314 -12.43 -22.39 -13.19
C VAL A 314 -12.51 -22.69 -11.69
N ARG A 315 -12.75 -21.69 -10.83
CA ARG A 315 -12.93 -21.89 -9.39
C ARG A 315 -14.10 -22.83 -9.09
N ASN A 316 -15.22 -22.69 -9.82
CA ASN A 316 -16.39 -23.55 -9.67
C ASN A 316 -16.06 -25.01 -9.95
N GLU A 317 -15.28 -25.30 -10.99
CA GLU A 317 -14.80 -26.65 -11.28
C GLU A 317 -13.80 -27.16 -10.23
N LEU A 318 -12.90 -26.28 -9.75
CA LEU A 318 -11.90 -26.62 -8.73
C LEU A 318 -12.56 -27.01 -7.40
N LYS A 319 -13.70 -26.41 -7.07
CA LYS A 319 -14.42 -26.66 -5.81
C LYS A 319 -14.73 -28.15 -5.64
N ASP A 320 -15.19 -28.79 -6.70
CA ASP A 320 -15.58 -30.21 -6.69
C ASP A 320 -14.44 -31.15 -7.16
N TYR A 321 -13.38 -30.61 -7.74
CA TYR A 321 -12.27 -31.40 -8.24
C TYR A 321 -11.39 -31.95 -7.10
N ASN A 322 -11.21 -33.27 -7.07
CA ASN A 322 -10.36 -33.97 -6.11
C ASN A 322 -9.10 -34.51 -6.81
N GLY A 323 -8.21 -33.58 -7.16
CA GLY A 323 -6.92 -33.88 -7.79
C GLY A 323 -5.81 -34.22 -6.80
N GLU A 324 -4.61 -34.43 -7.34
CA GLU A 324 -3.39 -34.64 -6.57
C GLU A 324 -3.07 -33.41 -5.71
N VAL A 325 -3.01 -33.58 -4.39
CA VAL A 325 -2.53 -32.55 -3.47
C VAL A 325 -1.02 -32.66 -3.37
N VAL A 326 -0.28 -31.70 -3.91
CA VAL A 326 1.18 -31.69 -3.88
C VAL A 326 1.74 -31.09 -2.58
N ARG A 327 0.96 -30.23 -1.93
CA ARG A 327 1.33 -29.60 -0.66
C ARG A 327 0.09 -29.22 0.13
N GLU A 328 0.13 -29.46 1.44
CA GLU A 328 -0.78 -28.82 2.39
C GLU A 328 -0.01 -27.78 3.19
N GLU A 329 -0.55 -26.58 3.23
CA GLU A 329 -0.01 -25.46 3.97
C GLU A 329 -0.98 -25.12 5.09
N VAL A 330 -0.50 -25.21 6.33
CA VAL A 330 -1.28 -24.90 7.53
C VAL A 330 -0.88 -23.53 8.03
N CYS A 331 -1.78 -22.56 7.89
CA CYS A 331 -1.61 -21.20 8.38
C CYS A 331 -2.41 -21.02 9.68
N GLU A 332 -1.81 -20.40 10.67
CA GLU A 332 -2.44 -20.18 11.97
C GLU A 332 -2.42 -18.69 12.31
N ASP A 333 -3.58 -18.13 12.65
CA ASP A 333 -3.63 -16.90 13.43
C ASP A 333 -3.39 -17.26 14.88
N VAL A 334 -2.34 -16.69 15.45
CA VAL A 334 -1.93 -17.01 16.83
C VAL A 334 -1.95 -15.75 17.70
N ARG A 335 -2.04 -15.96 19.00
CA ARG A 335 -1.67 -14.97 20.00
C ARG A 335 -0.52 -15.52 20.83
N ARG A 336 0.46 -14.66 21.09
CA ARG A 336 1.63 -14.97 21.92
C ARG A 336 1.64 -14.04 23.13
N SER A 337 1.01 -14.51 24.21
CA SER A 337 0.84 -13.70 25.42
C SER A 337 2.20 -13.27 25.98
N GLY A 338 2.38 -11.98 26.24
CA GLY A 338 3.63 -11.42 26.77
C GLY A 338 4.65 -11.02 25.68
N ASN A 339 4.43 -11.36 24.41
CA ASN A 339 5.27 -10.87 23.33
C ASN A 339 4.84 -9.46 22.89
N PRO A 340 5.76 -8.65 22.33
CA PRO A 340 5.43 -7.35 21.74
C PRO A 340 4.34 -7.47 20.68
N ARG A 341 3.32 -6.64 20.81
CA ARG A 341 2.15 -6.61 19.93
C ARG A 341 2.43 -5.72 18.74
N VAL A 342 2.41 -6.31 17.56
CA VAL A 342 2.75 -5.61 16.32
C VAL A 342 1.63 -5.69 15.28
N VAL A 343 1.56 -4.69 14.42
CA VAL A 343 0.67 -4.62 13.26
C VAL A 343 1.50 -4.33 12.01
N LEU A 344 1.16 -4.98 10.92
CA LEU A 344 1.58 -4.60 9.59
C LEU A 344 0.54 -3.63 9.00
N ILE A 345 1.00 -2.50 8.48
CA ILE A 345 0.17 -1.51 7.80
C ILE A 345 0.63 -1.46 6.35
N LYS A 346 -0.28 -1.72 5.43
CA LYS A 346 -0.02 -1.65 3.99
C LYS A 346 -0.77 -0.45 3.41
N GLU A 347 -0.02 0.58 3.05
CA GLU A 347 -0.56 1.67 2.27
C GLU A 347 -0.64 1.25 0.81
N ILE A 348 -1.84 1.26 0.28
CA ILE A 348 -2.11 0.91 -1.11
C ILE A 348 -2.09 2.20 -1.92
N MET A 349 -1.19 2.25 -2.88
CA MET A 349 -1.03 3.40 -3.74
C MET A 349 -2.28 3.65 -4.59
N GLY A 350 -2.86 4.83 -4.43
CA GLY A 350 -3.99 5.32 -5.23
C GLY A 350 -3.58 6.40 -6.22
N GLN A 351 -2.41 6.31 -6.78
CA GLN A 351 -1.81 7.37 -7.57
C GLN A 351 -2.57 7.65 -8.88
N GLY A 352 -2.52 8.90 -9.32
CA GLY A 352 -3.21 9.35 -10.50
C GLY A 352 -4.72 9.31 -10.31
N ALA A 353 -5.44 8.73 -11.24
CA ALA A 353 -6.90 8.54 -11.16
C ALA A 353 -7.30 7.24 -10.44
N MET A 354 -6.32 6.51 -9.89
CA MET A 354 -6.54 5.20 -9.26
C MET A 354 -6.78 5.37 -7.76
N HIS A 355 -8.03 5.53 -7.38
CA HIS A 355 -8.48 5.49 -5.98
C HIS A 355 -9.05 4.12 -5.65
N ASP A 356 -9.12 3.78 -4.37
CA ASP A 356 -9.81 2.59 -3.89
C ASP A 356 -9.33 1.32 -4.60
N ASN A 357 -8.02 1.11 -4.62
CA ASN A 357 -7.37 0.08 -5.42
C ASN A 357 -7.51 -1.34 -4.86
N VAL A 358 -8.12 -1.48 -3.72
CA VAL A 358 -8.26 -2.76 -3.05
C VAL A 358 -9.74 -3.10 -2.91
N LEU A 359 -10.08 -4.33 -3.29
CA LEU A 359 -11.37 -4.93 -2.99
C LEU A 359 -11.19 -6.06 -1.98
N CYS A 360 -12.16 -6.24 -1.09
CA CYS A 360 -12.24 -7.42 -0.23
C CYS A 360 -13.22 -8.42 -0.87
N PRO A 361 -12.74 -9.40 -1.61
CA PRO A 361 -13.61 -10.43 -2.17
C PRO A 361 -14.20 -11.31 -1.07
N THR A 362 -15.39 -11.83 -1.32
CA THR A 362 -16.07 -12.80 -0.47
C THR A 362 -15.64 -14.25 -0.74
N GLU A 363 -14.90 -14.46 -1.81
CA GLU A 363 -14.18 -15.70 -2.12
C GLU A 363 -12.70 -15.40 -2.40
N PRO A 364 -11.79 -16.37 -2.24
CA PRO A 364 -10.36 -16.15 -2.43
C PRO A 364 -10.03 -15.48 -3.78
N CYS A 365 -9.43 -14.31 -3.73
CA CYS A 365 -8.97 -13.52 -4.88
C CYS A 365 -10.04 -13.17 -5.94
N GLY A 366 -11.34 -13.43 -5.68
CA GLY A 366 -12.40 -13.18 -6.63
C GLY A 366 -12.92 -11.75 -6.58
N ILE A 367 -13.34 -11.22 -7.73
CA ILE A 367 -14.11 -9.97 -7.82
C ILE A 367 -15.60 -10.24 -7.97
N LEU A 368 -15.95 -11.22 -8.79
CA LEU A 368 -17.34 -11.56 -9.07
C LEU A 368 -17.81 -12.74 -8.22
N GLY A 369 -17.08 -13.81 -8.17
CA GLY A 369 -17.29 -15.00 -7.36
C GLY A 369 -18.73 -15.46 -7.14
N GLY A 370 -19.69 -14.89 -7.87
CA GLY A 370 -21.11 -15.02 -7.62
C GLY A 370 -21.61 -14.28 -6.39
N GLN A 371 -20.76 -13.53 -5.71
CA GLN A 371 -21.04 -12.83 -4.46
C GLN A 371 -20.64 -11.35 -4.56
N LYS A 372 -21.12 -10.56 -3.61
CA LYS A 372 -20.75 -9.14 -3.53
C LYS A 372 -19.36 -8.99 -2.93
N ASN A 373 -18.53 -8.28 -3.62
CA ASN A 373 -17.25 -7.81 -3.11
C ASN A 373 -17.42 -6.46 -2.41
N VAL A 374 -16.52 -6.18 -1.47
CA VAL A 374 -16.51 -4.93 -0.73
C VAL A 374 -15.36 -4.07 -1.22
N ASP A 375 -15.71 -2.93 -1.82
CA ASP A 375 -14.76 -1.89 -2.14
C ASP A 375 -14.37 -1.17 -0.84
N CYS A 376 -13.10 -1.25 -0.46
CA CYS A 376 -12.63 -0.75 0.83
C CYS A 376 -12.44 0.76 0.87
N GLY A 377 -12.37 1.42 -0.28
CA GLY A 377 -12.00 2.83 -0.34
C GLY A 377 -10.60 3.09 0.23
N ASN A 378 -10.37 4.30 0.74
CA ASN A 378 -9.06 4.73 1.28
C ASN A 378 -8.96 4.61 2.81
N VAL A 379 -10.07 4.48 3.53
CA VAL A 379 -10.05 4.39 5.00
C VAL A 379 -9.42 3.10 5.50
N PRO A 380 -8.68 3.14 6.62
CA PRO A 380 -8.01 1.95 7.13
C PRO A 380 -9.01 0.86 7.52
N ILE A 381 -8.73 -0.35 7.07
CA ILE A 381 -9.42 -1.58 7.43
C ILE A 381 -8.44 -2.58 8.00
N MET A 382 -8.88 -3.42 8.92
CA MET A 382 -8.04 -4.45 9.53
C MET A 382 -8.52 -5.84 9.16
N LEU A 383 -7.59 -6.67 8.68
CA LEU A 383 -7.79 -8.09 8.40
C LEU A 383 -6.91 -8.93 9.32
N THR A 384 -7.28 -10.19 9.48
CA THR A 384 -6.38 -11.14 10.14
C THR A 384 -5.28 -11.61 9.16
N PRO A 385 -4.12 -12.05 9.65
CA PRO A 385 -3.08 -12.60 8.79
C PRO A 385 -3.61 -13.73 7.87
N ASN A 386 -4.42 -14.62 8.40
CA ASN A 386 -5.00 -15.70 7.61
C ASN A 386 -6.01 -15.22 6.57
N GLN A 387 -6.77 -14.14 6.81
CA GLN A 387 -7.63 -13.57 5.78
C GLN A 387 -6.82 -13.05 4.59
N VAL A 388 -5.68 -12.42 4.84
CA VAL A 388 -4.77 -11.99 3.77
C VAL A 388 -4.23 -13.21 3.01
N ARG A 389 -3.70 -14.20 3.71
CA ARG A 389 -3.17 -15.45 3.13
C ARG A 389 -4.20 -16.24 2.34
N ASP A 390 -5.47 -16.11 2.68
CA ASP A 390 -6.59 -16.77 2.02
C ASP A 390 -7.12 -16.01 0.80
N GLY A 391 -6.52 -14.86 0.48
CA GLY A 391 -6.89 -14.08 -0.69
C GLY A 391 -8.09 -13.17 -0.47
N SER A 392 -8.26 -12.60 0.73
CA SER A 392 -9.27 -11.55 1.01
C SER A 392 -8.94 -10.21 0.39
N ILE A 393 -7.92 -10.12 -0.45
CA ILE A 393 -7.53 -8.91 -1.16
C ILE A 393 -7.45 -9.22 -2.65
N HIS A 394 -8.13 -8.41 -3.45
CA HIS A 394 -7.94 -8.34 -4.89
C HIS A 394 -7.38 -6.97 -5.24
N ALA A 395 -6.18 -6.92 -5.76
CA ALA A 395 -5.51 -5.69 -6.12
C ALA A 395 -6.04 -5.18 -7.47
N LEU A 396 -6.36 -3.89 -7.51
CA LEU A 396 -6.67 -3.16 -8.75
C LEU A 396 -5.55 -2.18 -9.08
N THR A 397 -4.48 -2.22 -8.31
CA THR A 397 -3.39 -1.27 -8.33
C THR A 397 -2.79 -1.09 -9.70
N CYS A 398 -2.28 0.10 -9.92
CA CYS A 398 -1.48 0.45 -11.06
C CYS A 398 -0.16 -0.34 -11.04
N ILE A 399 -0.03 -1.30 -11.92
CA ILE A 399 1.19 -2.09 -12.06
C ILE A 399 2.08 -1.41 -13.09
N GLY A 400 2.80 -0.45 -12.62
CA GLY A 400 3.84 0.18 -13.40
C GLY A 400 5.21 -0.13 -12.81
N PRO A 401 6.25 0.59 -13.18
CA PRO A 401 7.56 0.47 -12.56
C PRO A 401 7.52 0.68 -11.05
N ALA A 402 6.64 1.57 -10.58
CA ALA A 402 6.54 1.94 -9.18
C ALA A 402 5.65 1.00 -8.34
N THR A 403 4.73 0.25 -8.94
CA THR A 403 3.78 -0.60 -8.22
C THR A 403 3.90 -2.04 -8.67
N LYS A 404 4.27 -2.93 -7.79
CA LYS A 404 4.58 -4.33 -8.10
C LYS A 404 3.78 -5.34 -7.28
N GLU A 405 2.95 -4.89 -6.33
CA GLU A 405 2.13 -5.75 -5.50
C GLU A 405 0.83 -6.11 -6.22
N MET A 406 0.83 -7.25 -6.87
CA MET A 406 -0.30 -7.83 -7.58
C MET A 406 -1.18 -8.68 -6.66
N THR A 407 -2.34 -9.10 -7.10
CA THR A 407 -3.25 -9.95 -6.32
C THR A 407 -2.54 -11.19 -5.75
N ARG A 408 -1.68 -11.84 -6.54
CA ARG A 408 -0.90 -12.99 -6.08
C ARG A 408 0.10 -12.63 -4.99
N HIS A 409 0.60 -11.39 -4.93
CA HIS A 409 1.51 -10.94 -3.89
C HIS A 409 0.85 -11.04 -2.51
N TYR A 410 -0.39 -10.56 -2.38
CA TYR A 410 -1.06 -10.51 -1.08
C TYR A 410 -1.29 -11.88 -0.45
N ILE A 411 -1.61 -12.91 -1.25
CA ILE A 411 -1.79 -14.26 -0.70
C ILE A 411 -0.46 -14.95 -0.35
N ARG A 412 0.67 -14.34 -0.73
CA ARG A 412 2.04 -14.80 -0.46
C ARG A 412 2.89 -13.72 0.20
N GLU A 413 2.27 -12.76 0.88
CA GLU A 413 2.89 -11.54 1.39
C GLU A 413 4.02 -11.85 2.40
N PRO A 414 5.29 -11.54 2.08
CA PRO A 414 6.43 -11.98 2.89
C PRO A 414 6.49 -11.36 4.28
N LEU A 415 5.97 -10.13 4.49
CA LEU A 415 5.91 -9.53 5.82
C LEU A 415 4.86 -10.22 6.69
N VAL A 416 3.73 -10.63 6.11
CA VAL A 416 2.72 -11.42 6.84
C VAL A 416 3.30 -12.76 7.24
N GLU A 417 3.99 -13.44 6.29
CA GLU A 417 4.62 -14.73 6.56
C GLU A 417 5.72 -14.61 7.61
N GLY A 418 6.61 -13.63 7.46
CA GLY A 418 7.72 -13.41 8.38
C GLY A 418 7.26 -13.03 9.79
N LEU A 419 6.33 -12.08 9.93
CA LEU A 419 5.80 -11.64 11.23
C LEU A 419 5.00 -12.75 11.94
N ALA A 420 4.22 -13.53 11.20
CA ALA A 420 3.45 -14.63 11.77
C ALA A 420 4.34 -15.80 12.22
N ALA A 421 5.42 -16.06 11.50
CA ALA A 421 6.40 -17.08 11.84
C ALA A 421 7.32 -16.67 13.00
N ASP A 422 7.47 -15.35 13.25
CA ASP A 422 8.34 -14.86 14.32
C ASP A 422 7.82 -15.25 15.70
N SER A 423 8.65 -15.96 16.47
CA SER A 423 8.27 -16.44 17.80
C SER A 423 8.36 -15.36 18.89
N GLU A 424 9.02 -14.24 18.62
CA GLU A 424 9.25 -13.16 19.58
C GLU A 424 8.22 -12.02 19.44
N LEU A 425 7.39 -12.05 18.39
CA LEU A 425 6.37 -11.04 18.12
C LEU A 425 4.95 -11.63 18.19
N ASP A 426 3.97 -10.81 18.52
CA ASP A 426 2.54 -11.12 18.42
C ASP A 426 1.90 -10.26 17.31
N LEU A 427 1.82 -10.81 16.09
CA LEU A 427 1.15 -10.15 14.97
C LEU A 427 -0.36 -10.18 15.19
N ILE A 428 -0.94 -9.05 15.55
CA ILE A 428 -2.37 -8.97 15.87
C ILE A 428 -3.27 -8.73 14.67
N GLY A 429 -2.72 -8.25 13.57
CA GLY A 429 -3.47 -8.03 12.33
C GLY A 429 -2.66 -7.34 11.25
N VAL A 430 -3.31 -7.18 10.10
CA VAL A 430 -2.81 -6.44 8.93
C VAL A 430 -3.81 -5.34 8.60
N VAL A 431 -3.36 -4.10 8.58
CA VAL A 431 -4.19 -2.95 8.23
C VAL A 431 -3.87 -2.54 6.80
N PHE A 432 -4.91 -2.40 5.99
CA PHE A 432 -4.83 -1.81 4.66
C PHE A 432 -5.37 -0.39 4.73
N VAL A 433 -4.68 0.55 4.09
CA VAL A 433 -5.04 1.96 4.03
C VAL A 433 -4.73 2.49 2.63
N GLY A 434 -5.65 3.27 2.06
CA GLY A 434 -5.45 3.84 0.73
C GLY A 434 -4.74 5.19 0.78
N SER A 435 -4.29 5.65 -0.39
CA SER A 435 -3.66 6.95 -0.61
C SER A 435 -4.55 7.82 -1.51
N PRO A 436 -5.38 8.70 -0.93
CA PRO A 436 -6.19 9.65 -1.71
C PRO A 436 -5.35 10.61 -2.54
N GLN A 437 -5.95 11.22 -3.57
CA GLN A 437 -5.28 12.23 -4.39
C GLN A 437 -5.13 13.57 -3.68
N VAL A 438 -6.15 13.97 -2.93
CA VAL A 438 -6.23 15.28 -2.29
C VAL A 438 -5.55 15.26 -0.93
N ASN A 439 -4.67 16.22 -0.66
CA ASN A 439 -3.90 16.25 0.58
C ASN A 439 -4.76 16.28 1.85
N ASP A 440 -5.86 17.04 1.86
CA ASP A 440 -6.76 17.07 3.02
C ASP A 440 -7.38 15.68 3.29
N GLU A 441 -7.67 14.92 2.24
CA GLU A 441 -8.16 13.55 2.36
C GLU A 441 -7.06 12.61 2.86
N LYS A 442 -5.81 12.75 2.36
CA LYS A 442 -4.64 12.02 2.86
C LYS A 442 -4.46 12.20 4.36
N LEU A 443 -4.45 13.46 4.80
CA LEU A 443 -4.28 13.80 6.22
C LEU A 443 -5.42 13.23 7.06
N TRP A 444 -6.66 13.33 6.58
CA TRP A 444 -7.82 12.78 7.29
C TRP A 444 -7.77 11.24 7.38
N VAL A 445 -7.42 10.55 6.30
CA VAL A 445 -7.24 9.08 6.28
C VAL A 445 -6.12 8.68 7.26
N SER A 446 -5.01 9.41 7.25
CA SER A 446 -3.90 9.19 8.17
C SER A 446 -4.32 9.39 9.65
N GLU A 447 -5.15 10.38 9.95
CA GLU A 447 -5.72 10.55 11.29
C GLU A 447 -6.63 9.40 11.71
N ARG A 448 -7.41 8.83 10.77
CA ARG A 448 -8.24 7.62 11.04
C ARG A 448 -7.35 6.42 11.37
N LEU A 449 -6.24 6.26 10.62
CA LEU A 449 -5.24 5.26 10.96
C LEU A 449 -4.68 5.48 12.38
N GLY A 450 -4.29 6.73 12.69
CA GLY A 450 -3.81 7.07 14.03
C GLY A 450 -4.80 6.71 15.15
N SER A 451 -6.09 6.96 14.95
CA SER A 451 -7.14 6.59 15.90
C SER A 451 -7.28 5.07 16.06
N MET A 452 -7.10 4.31 14.98
CA MET A 452 -7.07 2.84 15.03
C MET A 452 -5.86 2.35 15.83
N LEU A 453 -4.65 2.86 15.54
CA LEU A 453 -3.43 2.47 16.26
C LEU A 453 -3.53 2.73 17.76
N GLU A 454 -4.11 3.86 18.15
CA GLU A 454 -4.32 4.23 19.54
C GLU A 454 -5.20 3.23 20.30
N SER A 455 -6.18 2.62 19.60
CA SER A 455 -7.10 1.65 20.19
C SER A 455 -6.53 0.23 20.30
N LEU A 456 -5.40 -0.06 19.64
CA LEU A 456 -4.87 -1.42 19.52
C LEU A 456 -3.81 -1.77 20.57
N ASP A 457 -3.28 -0.79 21.32
CA ASP A 457 -2.25 -1.00 22.34
C ASP A 457 -1.03 -1.75 21.77
N LEU A 458 -0.23 -1.04 20.96
CA LEU A 458 0.84 -1.61 20.14
C LEU A 458 2.22 -1.29 20.67
N ASP A 459 3.12 -2.27 20.60
CA ASP A 459 4.56 -2.11 20.88
C ASP A 459 5.37 -1.72 19.65
N GLY A 460 4.84 -1.96 18.44
CA GLY A 460 5.52 -1.58 17.22
C GLY A 460 4.67 -1.78 15.96
N VAL A 461 5.06 -1.08 14.88
CA VAL A 461 4.39 -1.19 13.57
C VAL A 461 5.42 -1.20 12.43
N ILE A 462 5.10 -1.94 11.37
CA ILE A 462 5.73 -1.80 10.06
C ILE A 462 4.71 -1.16 9.13
N ILE A 463 5.11 -0.13 8.41
CA ILE A 463 4.26 0.57 7.43
C ILE A 463 4.91 0.44 6.06
N THR A 464 4.20 -0.11 5.08
CA THR A 464 4.68 -0.22 3.70
C THR A 464 3.94 0.72 2.78
N THR A 465 4.60 1.17 1.71
CA THR A 465 3.96 1.83 0.57
C THR A 465 4.58 1.34 -0.73
N GLU A 466 3.76 1.19 -1.74
CA GLU A 466 4.08 0.47 -2.99
C GLU A 466 4.72 1.36 -4.06
N GLY A 467 5.36 2.41 -3.75
CA GLY A 467 5.92 3.27 -4.78
C GLY A 467 6.41 4.58 -4.21
N PHE A 468 6.53 5.58 -5.06
CA PHE A 468 7.01 6.90 -4.66
C PHE A 468 6.16 8.01 -5.28
N GLY A 469 6.45 9.25 -4.88
CA GLY A 469 5.75 10.44 -5.34
C GLY A 469 4.65 10.86 -4.38
N ASN A 470 3.43 11.06 -4.88
CA ASN A 470 2.31 11.60 -4.10
C ASN A 470 1.95 10.74 -2.88
N ASN A 471 2.05 9.41 -2.96
CA ASN A 471 1.79 8.50 -1.85
C ASN A 471 2.83 8.61 -0.71
N HIS A 472 4.01 9.14 -0.95
CA HIS A 472 4.98 9.40 0.13
C HIS A 472 4.48 10.43 1.15
N ILE A 473 3.54 11.30 0.79
CA ILE A 473 2.97 12.31 1.69
C ILE A 473 2.19 11.64 2.82
N ASP A 474 1.24 10.79 2.48
CA ASP A 474 0.46 10.06 3.48
C ASP A 474 1.27 8.96 4.15
N PHE A 475 2.17 8.28 3.45
CA PHE A 475 3.11 7.34 4.05
C PHE A 475 3.89 7.97 5.22
N ILE A 476 4.47 9.15 5.02
CA ILE A 476 5.16 9.88 6.08
C ILE A 476 4.19 10.34 7.19
N GLN A 477 2.98 10.72 6.84
CA GLN A 477 1.97 11.06 7.85
C GLN A 477 1.55 9.83 8.65
N HIS A 478 1.44 8.66 8.05
CA HIS A 478 1.18 7.40 8.75
C HIS A 478 2.29 7.09 9.76
N ILE A 479 3.56 7.25 9.36
CA ILE A 479 4.71 7.13 10.26
C ILE A 479 4.59 8.15 11.41
N GLY A 480 4.22 9.39 11.11
CA GLY A 480 3.96 10.42 12.10
C GLY A 480 2.83 10.07 13.07
N GLN A 481 1.74 9.44 12.57
CA GLN A 481 0.62 9.01 13.43
C GLN A 481 1.06 7.93 14.44
N ALA A 482 1.92 6.99 14.05
CA ALA A 482 2.50 6.01 14.95
C ALA A 482 3.49 6.69 15.94
N GLY A 483 4.44 7.44 15.41
CA GLY A 483 5.52 8.03 16.20
C GLY A 483 5.06 9.01 17.28
N LYS A 484 4.10 9.90 16.99
CA LYS A 484 3.55 10.84 17.99
C LYS A 484 2.76 10.14 19.11
N ARG A 485 2.40 8.88 18.94
CA ARG A 485 1.80 8.02 19.97
C ARG A 485 2.84 7.20 20.74
N GLY A 486 4.12 7.40 20.42
CA GLY A 486 5.23 6.66 21.05
C GLY A 486 5.38 5.24 20.55
N ILE A 487 4.73 4.87 19.44
CA ILE A 487 4.82 3.54 18.86
C ILE A 487 6.07 3.48 17.96
N PRO A 488 7.03 2.59 18.23
CA PRO A 488 8.15 2.31 17.33
C PRO A 488 7.68 1.95 15.93
N VAL A 489 8.24 2.59 14.91
CA VAL A 489 7.79 2.44 13.53
C VAL A 489 8.96 2.21 12.58
N VAL A 490 8.77 1.30 11.65
CA VAL A 490 9.65 1.06 10.50
C VAL A 490 8.86 1.27 9.22
N GLY A 491 9.36 2.14 8.35
CA GLY A 491 8.83 2.31 7.01
C GLY A 491 9.46 1.32 6.03
N VAL A 492 8.71 0.89 5.03
CA VAL A 492 9.20 0.13 3.89
C VAL A 492 8.66 0.77 2.63
N SER A 493 9.53 1.17 1.73
CA SER A 493 9.12 1.88 0.53
C SER A 493 10.05 1.58 -0.63
N PHE A 494 9.48 1.54 -1.81
CA PHE A 494 10.26 1.65 -3.04
C PHE A 494 10.67 3.11 -3.24
N CYS A 495 11.96 3.37 -3.36
CA CYS A 495 12.50 4.70 -3.62
C CYS A 495 13.40 4.71 -4.85
N ALA A 496 14.30 3.78 -4.99
CA ALA A 496 15.36 3.80 -6.00
C ALA A 496 16.21 5.09 -5.93
N TYR A 497 16.88 5.43 -7.00
CA TYR A 497 17.53 6.75 -7.15
C TYR A 497 16.54 7.84 -7.53
N GLN A 498 15.52 7.52 -8.34
CA GLN A 498 14.58 8.48 -8.88
C GLN A 498 13.55 8.95 -7.88
N GLY A 499 13.05 8.03 -7.05
CA GLY A 499 11.97 8.26 -6.10
C GLY A 499 12.43 8.55 -4.69
N GLN A 500 13.54 9.24 -4.49
CA GLN A 500 14.01 9.59 -3.15
C GLN A 500 12.88 10.14 -2.29
N LEU A 501 12.71 9.57 -1.09
CA LEU A 501 11.77 10.08 -0.10
C LEU A 501 12.29 11.42 0.43
N VAL A 502 11.74 12.51 -0.07
CA VAL A 502 12.15 13.89 0.26
C VAL A 502 11.31 14.48 1.38
N VAL A 503 10.06 14.04 1.51
CA VAL A 503 9.22 14.39 2.65
C VAL A 503 9.68 13.64 3.90
N GLY A 504 9.49 14.23 5.07
CA GLY A 504 9.95 13.61 6.31
C GLY A 504 9.27 14.19 7.54
N ASN A 505 9.44 13.50 8.65
CA ASN A 505 9.15 14.01 9.98
C ASN A 505 10.15 13.42 10.98
N GLU A 506 10.12 13.90 12.21
CA GLU A 506 11.03 13.45 13.27
C GLU A 506 10.94 11.96 13.62
N TYR A 507 9.89 11.25 13.19
CA TYR A 507 9.63 9.84 13.47
C TYR A 507 10.12 8.91 12.35
N ALA A 508 10.39 9.43 11.15
CA ALA A 508 10.89 8.65 9.99
C ALA A 508 12.39 8.34 10.10
N LYS A 509 12.77 7.63 11.18
CA LYS A 509 14.16 7.32 11.52
C LYS A 509 14.62 5.94 11.06
N ALA A 510 13.68 5.00 10.90
CA ALA A 510 13.93 3.63 10.48
C ALA A 510 13.13 3.34 9.21
N MET A 511 13.82 3.05 8.12
CA MET A 511 13.21 2.74 6.82
C MET A 511 14.05 1.73 6.07
N VAL A 512 13.38 0.87 5.32
CA VAL A 512 13.94 -0.13 4.42
C VAL A 512 13.57 0.23 2.98
N GLU A 513 14.57 0.29 2.11
CA GLU A 513 14.43 0.38 0.66
C GLU A 513 14.15 -1.01 0.09
N GLU A 514 13.11 -1.16 -0.73
CA GLU A 514 12.69 -2.46 -1.28
C GLU A 514 13.04 -2.67 -2.75
N ASN A 515 13.69 -1.71 -3.41
CA ASN A 515 14.12 -1.88 -4.79
C ASN A 515 15.06 -3.08 -4.96
N MET A 516 14.77 -3.92 -5.93
CA MET A 516 15.55 -5.13 -6.25
C MET A 516 16.34 -4.99 -7.56
N ASP A 517 16.37 -3.81 -8.17
CA ASP A 517 17.25 -3.55 -9.32
C ASP A 517 18.71 -3.45 -8.87
N ALA A 518 19.59 -4.17 -9.56
CA ALA A 518 21.02 -4.22 -9.20
C ALA A 518 21.72 -2.85 -9.32
N GLY A 519 21.24 -2.00 -10.22
CA GLY A 519 21.73 -0.64 -10.40
C GLY A 519 21.10 0.38 -9.46
N GLY A 520 20.06 0.00 -8.71
CA GLY A 520 19.31 0.89 -7.83
C GLY A 520 18.35 1.82 -8.57
N PHE A 521 18.00 1.49 -9.81
CA PHE A 521 17.10 2.30 -10.63
C PHE A 521 15.69 1.72 -10.63
N GLU A 522 14.72 2.60 -10.84
CA GLU A 522 13.40 2.20 -11.25
C GLU A 522 13.45 1.55 -12.63
N ASN A 523 12.69 0.49 -12.80
CA ASN A 523 12.54 -0.17 -14.09
C ASN A 523 11.09 -0.67 -14.28
N ASP A 524 10.76 -1.10 -15.49
CA ASP A 524 9.45 -1.54 -15.91
C ASP A 524 9.25 -3.08 -15.80
N ILE A 525 10.01 -3.73 -14.94
CA ILE A 525 9.94 -5.18 -14.75
C ILE A 525 9.00 -5.53 -13.60
N ALA A 526 7.92 -6.25 -13.89
CA ALA A 526 6.98 -6.68 -12.88
C ALA A 526 7.66 -7.52 -11.79
N GLY A 527 7.45 -7.16 -10.52
CA GLY A 527 8.05 -7.81 -9.36
C GLY A 527 9.47 -7.37 -9.02
N CYS A 528 10.03 -6.35 -9.70
CA CYS A 528 11.36 -5.82 -9.37
C CYS A 528 11.37 -5.04 -8.05
N SER A 529 10.32 -4.28 -7.81
CA SER A 529 10.18 -3.45 -6.61
C SER A 529 8.96 -3.91 -5.84
N CYS A 530 9.15 -4.86 -4.96
CA CYS A 530 8.10 -5.41 -4.10
C CYS A 530 8.73 -5.97 -2.83
N VAL A 531 7.94 -6.15 -1.80
CA VAL A 531 8.39 -6.83 -0.59
C VAL A 531 8.74 -8.28 -0.92
N THR A 532 10.02 -8.63 -0.76
CA THR A 532 10.54 -9.99 -0.83
C THR A 532 10.78 -10.55 0.55
N ALA A 533 11.13 -11.83 0.66
CA ALA A 533 11.51 -12.43 1.94
C ALA A 533 12.73 -11.74 2.58
N GLU A 534 13.67 -11.25 1.77
CA GLU A 534 14.82 -10.49 2.25
C GLU A 534 14.40 -9.12 2.80
N VAL A 535 13.59 -8.38 2.07
CA VAL A 535 13.03 -7.08 2.52
C VAL A 535 12.24 -7.27 3.81
N ALA A 536 11.39 -8.30 3.88
CA ALA A 536 10.62 -8.63 5.08
C ALA A 536 11.53 -8.92 6.29
N ALA A 537 12.56 -9.74 6.11
CA ALA A 537 13.52 -10.05 7.18
C ALA A 537 14.24 -8.79 7.69
N ARG A 538 14.63 -7.88 6.78
CA ARG A 538 15.25 -6.60 7.13
C ARG A 538 14.29 -5.71 7.94
N ALA A 539 13.06 -5.57 7.48
CA ALA A 539 12.06 -4.74 8.15
C ALA A 539 11.68 -5.28 9.54
N ILE A 540 11.50 -6.59 9.68
CA ILE A 540 11.18 -7.24 10.96
C ILE A 540 12.34 -7.08 11.95
N GLN A 541 13.57 -7.34 11.52
CA GLN A 541 14.75 -7.18 12.39
C GLN A 541 14.97 -5.71 12.76
N MET A 542 14.74 -4.78 11.83
CA MET A 542 14.81 -3.35 12.10
C MET A 542 13.76 -2.92 13.12
N LEU A 543 12.53 -3.46 13.04
CA LEU A 543 11.48 -3.20 14.04
C LEU A 543 11.91 -3.69 15.43
N LYS A 544 12.43 -4.92 15.56
CA LYS A 544 12.95 -5.45 16.83
C LYS A 544 14.05 -4.57 17.42
N ASN A 545 14.98 -4.14 16.57
CA ASN A 545 16.06 -3.24 17.00
C ASN A 545 15.51 -1.89 17.46
N THR A 546 14.56 -1.30 16.72
CA THR A 546 13.93 -0.02 17.07
C THR A 546 13.16 -0.12 18.39
N MET A 547 12.39 -1.17 18.61
CA MET A 547 11.71 -1.44 19.89
C MET A 547 12.70 -1.60 21.06
N SER A 548 13.87 -2.16 20.79
CA SER A 548 14.94 -2.34 21.79
C SER A 548 15.84 -1.11 21.96
N GLY A 549 15.56 -0.01 21.26
CA GLY A 549 16.36 1.22 21.32
C GLY A 549 17.73 1.13 20.61
N VAL A 550 17.92 0.16 19.73
CA VAL A 550 19.12 0.05 18.89
C VAL A 550 18.95 0.94 17.66
N GLU A 551 19.83 1.91 17.50
CA GLU A 551 19.82 2.81 16.34
C GLU A 551 20.40 2.14 15.10
N ILE A 552 19.79 2.40 13.94
CA ILE A 552 20.31 2.06 12.62
C ILE A 552 21.27 3.16 12.12
N LYS A 553 22.01 2.90 11.05
CA LYS A 553 22.93 3.88 10.46
C LYS A 553 22.21 5.12 9.97
N ALA A 554 21.15 4.93 9.17
CA ALA A 554 20.24 5.97 8.66
C ALA A 554 19.00 5.31 8.05
N ALA A 555 17.91 6.06 7.96
CA ALA A 555 16.73 5.65 7.19
C ALA A 555 17.07 5.56 5.70
N GLU A 556 16.66 4.48 5.05
CA GLU A 556 16.94 4.22 3.62
C GLU A 556 15.92 4.96 2.73
N LYS A 557 16.01 6.28 2.70
CA LYS A 557 15.10 7.17 1.95
C LYS A 557 15.44 7.29 0.47
N LYS A 558 16.44 6.56 0.00
CA LYS A 558 16.96 6.53 -1.37
C LYS A 558 17.83 5.31 -1.49
N TRP A 559 17.95 4.77 -2.70
CA TRP A 559 18.94 3.74 -2.96
C TRP A 559 20.35 4.23 -2.57
N ASN A 560 20.92 3.57 -1.60
CA ASN A 560 22.28 3.84 -1.12
C ASN A 560 22.88 2.56 -0.53
N ASN A 561 23.68 1.89 -1.32
CA ASN A 561 24.26 0.61 -0.96
C ASN A 561 25.12 0.64 0.30
N GLU A 562 25.84 1.74 0.57
CA GLU A 562 26.65 1.89 1.78
C GLU A 562 25.75 1.95 3.03
N VAL A 563 24.63 2.69 2.96
CA VAL A 563 23.64 2.78 4.05
C VAL A 563 22.95 1.45 4.25
N ILE A 564 22.48 0.83 3.16
CA ILE A 564 21.80 -0.48 3.20
C ILE A 564 22.70 -1.52 3.85
N ASN A 565 23.95 -1.64 3.42
CA ASN A 565 24.90 -2.60 3.98
C ASN A 565 25.36 -2.26 5.41
N ALA A 566 25.43 -0.97 5.76
CA ALA A 566 25.69 -0.56 7.12
C ALA A 566 24.53 -0.95 8.06
N ASN A 567 23.29 -0.75 7.62
CA ASN A 567 22.11 -1.21 8.34
C ASN A 567 22.08 -2.73 8.46
N ASN A 568 22.31 -3.48 7.37
CA ASN A 568 22.34 -4.95 7.42
C ASN A 568 23.35 -5.47 8.44
N ARG A 569 24.54 -4.85 8.55
CA ARG A 569 25.53 -5.21 9.60
C ARG A 569 24.99 -4.97 11.01
N ILE A 570 24.31 -3.86 11.25
CA ILE A 570 23.67 -3.56 12.55
C ILE A 570 22.56 -4.57 12.86
N LEU A 571 21.79 -4.97 11.82
CA LEU A 571 20.72 -5.94 11.93
C LEU A 571 21.20 -7.39 12.05
N GLY A 572 22.51 -7.64 11.87
CA GLY A 572 23.06 -9.01 11.85
C GLY A 572 22.67 -9.80 10.61
N LEU A 573 22.36 -9.11 9.51
CA LEU A 573 21.94 -9.70 8.24
C LEU A 573 23.07 -9.68 7.20
N PRO A 574 23.00 -10.54 6.17
CA PRO A 574 23.95 -10.52 5.06
C PRO A 574 24.00 -9.17 4.34
N GLU A 575 25.15 -8.85 3.76
CA GLU A 575 25.25 -7.70 2.87
C GLU A 575 24.43 -7.91 1.60
N ASN A 576 23.85 -6.82 1.08
CA ASN A 576 23.11 -6.84 -0.17
C ASN A 576 24.07 -7.12 -1.34
N LYS A 577 23.85 -8.22 -2.04
CA LYS A 577 24.70 -8.68 -3.16
C LYS A 577 24.25 -8.16 -4.52
N LEU A 578 23.14 -7.45 -4.61
CA LEU A 578 22.60 -6.96 -5.88
C LEU A 578 23.56 -6.05 -6.63
N VAL A 579 24.50 -5.41 -5.91
CA VAL A 579 25.47 -4.48 -6.50
C VAL A 579 26.64 -5.18 -7.21
N GLU A 580 26.89 -6.45 -6.94
CA GLU A 580 28.05 -7.17 -7.52
C GLU A 580 27.77 -7.75 -8.91
N SER A 581 26.51 -7.85 -9.32
CA SER A 581 26.18 -8.58 -10.55
C SER A 581 26.43 -7.80 -11.84
N GLY A 582 26.49 -6.46 -11.82
CA GLY A 582 26.92 -5.63 -12.97
C GLY A 582 26.20 -5.89 -14.31
N THR A 583 25.18 -6.70 -14.30
CA THR A 583 24.38 -7.05 -15.46
C THR A 583 23.14 -6.18 -15.45
N LEU A 584 23.26 -5.02 -16.09
CA LEU A 584 22.12 -4.35 -16.69
C LEU A 584 21.60 -5.29 -17.79
N HIS A 585 20.42 -5.79 -17.62
CA HIS A 585 19.69 -6.44 -18.70
C HIS A 585 18.80 -5.42 -19.40
#